data_59838df4fe20b1536eeec45ad444d816
#
_entry.id   59838df4fe20b1536eeec45ad444d816
#
_cell.length_a   1.000
_cell.length_b   1.000
_cell.length_c   1.000
_cell.angle_alpha   90.00
_cell.angle_beta   90.00
_cell.angle_gamma   90.00
#
_symmetry.space_group_name_H-M   'P 1'
#
loop_
_entity.id
_entity.type
_entity.pdbx_description
1 polymer ?
#
loop_
_entity_poly.entity_id
_entity_poly.type
_entity_poly.pdbx_seq_one_letter_code
_entity_poly.pdbx_strand_id
1 'polypeptide(L)'
;MITLEQIASRCDKVRWTSKDSFLACCVAHNDRNPSMSVTEAPNGTLLAHCHAGCPQDAVIEALGFFDRKDDYTPIHKSHPVSDTSVTEAKAKLATQFATPAPNSHPYLVKKKVKPHGIGVLGELYKDLPWHVRNKGNVLVVPMRDVNGMVLSCQFIAEDGSKAYMAGQKRKGGCYSIKGEGKRVWICEGFATGASLHQDTGDSVLIAFDTGGLLPVTSAVTAKYGSKLEFI
;
A
#
# COMPACT_ATOMS: atom_id res chain seq x y z
N MET A 1 5.03 -16.41 31.09
CA MET A 1 4.64 -15.60 29.90
C MET A 1 5.92 -15.12 29.27
N ILE A 2 6.15 -15.38 27.97
CA ILE A 2 7.38 -14.94 27.28
C ILE A 2 7.30 -13.42 27.08
N THR A 3 8.41 -12.70 27.34
CA THR A 3 8.46 -11.25 27.18
C THR A 3 8.98 -10.83 25.79
N LEU A 4 8.74 -9.59 25.42
CA LEU A 4 9.21 -9.03 24.14
C LEU A 4 10.74 -9.08 24.04
N GLU A 5 11.46 -8.84 25.16
CA GLU A 5 12.92 -8.93 25.24
C GLU A 5 13.42 -10.35 25.03
N GLN A 6 12.71 -11.35 25.60
CA GLN A 6 13.06 -12.76 25.41
C GLN A 6 12.91 -13.19 23.95
N ILE A 7 11.96 -12.62 23.23
CA ILE A 7 11.81 -12.85 21.79
C ILE A 7 12.94 -12.14 21.03
N ALA A 8 13.20 -10.88 21.35
CA ALA A 8 14.26 -10.13 20.72
C ALA A 8 15.61 -10.83 20.82
N SER A 9 15.90 -11.47 22.00
CA SER A 9 17.15 -12.22 22.19
C SER A 9 17.32 -13.45 21.28
N ARG A 10 16.24 -13.92 20.65
CA ARG A 10 16.24 -15.06 19.70
C ARG A 10 16.33 -14.65 18.25
N CYS A 11 16.33 -13.33 17.97
CA CYS A 11 16.29 -12.78 16.63
C CYS A 11 17.61 -12.10 16.27
N ASP A 12 17.98 -12.17 14.99
CA ASP A 12 19.13 -11.46 14.46
C ASP A 12 18.79 -10.03 14.05
N LYS A 13 19.77 -9.11 14.16
CA LYS A 13 19.68 -7.71 13.72
C LYS A 13 18.47 -6.97 14.28
N VAL A 14 18.20 -7.16 15.57
CA VAL A 14 17.07 -6.50 16.27
C VAL A 14 17.27 -4.99 16.29
N ARG A 15 16.22 -4.29 15.89
CA ARG A 15 16.12 -2.83 15.89
C ARG A 15 14.84 -2.40 16.57
N TRP A 16 14.90 -1.90 17.78
CA TRP A 16 13.75 -1.37 18.50
C TRP A 16 13.17 -0.14 17.80
N THR A 17 11.87 -0.16 17.55
CA THR A 17 11.12 0.95 16.93
C THR A 17 10.30 1.72 17.95
N SER A 18 9.95 1.08 19.07
CA SER A 18 9.34 1.68 20.27
C SER A 18 9.65 0.80 21.49
N LYS A 19 9.15 1.18 22.69
CA LYS A 19 9.26 0.35 23.89
C LYS A 19 8.52 -1.00 23.77
N ASP A 20 7.50 -1.06 22.93
CA ASP A 20 6.61 -2.21 22.76
C ASP A 20 6.74 -2.85 21.36
N SER A 21 7.79 -2.52 20.58
CA SER A 21 7.93 -3.01 19.21
C SER A 21 9.37 -2.99 18.70
N PHE A 22 9.73 -4.00 17.89
CA PHE A 22 11.00 -4.05 17.18
C PHE A 22 10.87 -4.66 15.78
N LEU A 23 11.90 -4.41 14.95
CA LEU A 23 12.15 -5.08 13.68
C LEU A 23 13.35 -6.02 13.84
N ALA A 24 13.32 -7.19 13.20
CA ALA A 24 14.41 -8.14 13.19
C ALA A 24 14.43 -8.95 11.88
N CYS A 25 15.51 -9.70 11.64
CA CYS A 25 15.51 -10.73 10.62
C CYS A 25 14.46 -11.79 10.96
N CYS A 26 13.71 -12.24 9.95
CA CYS A 26 12.69 -13.24 10.16
C CYS A 26 13.32 -14.61 10.49
N VAL A 27 12.79 -15.26 11.53
CA VAL A 27 13.27 -16.58 11.98
C VAL A 27 12.69 -17.73 11.16
N ALA A 28 11.65 -17.49 10.36
CA ALA A 28 10.97 -18.50 9.55
C ALA A 28 11.55 -18.67 8.15
N HIS A 29 12.49 -17.83 7.73
CA HIS A 29 13.22 -17.98 6.46
C HIS A 29 14.66 -17.46 6.59
N ASN A 30 15.52 -17.77 5.63
CA ASN A 30 16.89 -17.26 5.61
C ASN A 30 16.89 -15.77 5.23
N ASP A 31 16.87 -14.91 6.26
CA ASP A 31 16.74 -13.46 6.13
C ASP A 31 18.08 -12.76 6.33
N ARG A 32 18.42 -11.86 5.42
CA ARG A 32 19.65 -11.05 5.50
C ARG A 32 19.38 -9.60 5.96
N ASN A 33 18.14 -9.14 5.84
CA ASN A 33 17.71 -7.79 6.21
C ASN A 33 16.46 -7.88 7.08
N PRO A 34 16.33 -7.06 8.16
CA PRO A 34 15.16 -7.09 9.02
C PRO A 34 13.85 -6.96 8.24
N SER A 35 13.08 -8.04 8.16
CA SER A 35 11.79 -8.12 7.47
C SER A 35 10.65 -8.56 8.39
N MET A 36 10.91 -8.82 9.67
CA MET A 36 9.90 -9.21 10.64
C MET A 36 9.68 -8.11 11.66
N SER A 37 8.44 -7.72 11.88
CA SER A 37 8.03 -6.85 12.98
C SER A 37 7.42 -7.67 14.12
N VAL A 38 7.80 -7.36 15.36
CA VAL A 38 7.19 -7.93 16.57
C VAL A 38 6.72 -6.79 17.45
N THR A 39 5.49 -6.89 17.95
CA THR A 39 4.85 -5.84 18.75
C THR A 39 4.06 -6.47 19.88
N GLU A 40 4.16 -5.91 21.08
CA GLU A 40 3.29 -6.22 22.20
C GLU A 40 2.09 -5.28 22.21
N ALA A 41 0.90 -5.84 22.13
CA ALA A 41 -0.33 -5.08 22.20
C ALA A 41 -0.65 -4.69 23.66
N PRO A 42 -1.48 -3.66 23.92
CA PRO A 42 -1.80 -3.20 25.28
C PRO A 42 -2.38 -4.26 26.21
N ASN A 43 -2.92 -5.34 25.67
CA ASN A 43 -3.43 -6.49 26.42
C ASN A 43 -2.38 -7.58 26.66
N GLY A 44 -1.09 -7.31 26.37
CA GLY A 44 0.02 -8.26 26.51
C GLY A 44 0.11 -9.31 25.41
N THR A 45 -0.72 -9.21 24.36
CA THR A 45 -0.64 -10.12 23.21
C THR A 45 0.55 -9.76 22.33
N LEU A 46 1.40 -10.75 22.03
CA LEU A 46 2.52 -10.58 21.11
C LEU A 46 2.06 -10.83 19.67
N LEU A 47 2.35 -9.88 18.80
CA LEU A 47 2.02 -9.93 17.37
C LEU A 47 3.32 -9.96 16.58
N ALA A 48 3.48 -10.95 15.72
CA ALA A 48 4.63 -11.05 14.81
C ALA A 48 4.16 -11.10 13.36
N HIS A 49 4.84 -10.38 12.47
CA HIS A 49 4.51 -10.34 11.06
C HIS A 49 5.77 -10.25 10.20
N CYS A 50 5.90 -11.15 9.23
CA CYS A 50 6.98 -11.12 8.24
C CYS A 50 6.53 -10.36 6.99
N HIS A 51 7.19 -9.25 6.68
CA HIS A 51 6.90 -8.42 5.50
C HIS A 51 7.42 -9.05 4.19
N ALA A 52 8.27 -10.10 4.27
CA ALA A 52 8.71 -10.88 3.12
C ALA A 52 7.72 -11.98 2.71
N GLY A 53 6.62 -12.16 3.46
CA GLY A 53 5.50 -13.02 3.06
C GLY A 53 5.46 -14.41 3.69
N CYS A 54 6.25 -14.69 4.76
CA CYS A 54 6.09 -15.94 5.50
C CYS A 54 4.67 -16.04 6.08
N PRO A 55 4.05 -17.24 6.07
CA PRO A 55 2.81 -17.48 6.79
C PRO A 55 2.98 -17.18 8.27
N GLN A 56 1.95 -16.62 8.89
CA GLN A 56 2.05 -16.17 10.29
C GLN A 56 2.25 -17.31 11.28
N ASP A 57 1.66 -18.46 11.02
CA ASP A 57 1.84 -19.69 11.78
C ASP A 57 3.30 -20.17 11.75
N ALA A 58 3.96 -20.16 10.61
CA ALA A 58 5.36 -20.49 10.49
C ALA A 58 6.28 -19.50 11.26
N VAL A 59 5.94 -18.21 11.26
CA VAL A 59 6.69 -17.21 12.05
C VAL A 59 6.52 -17.43 13.54
N ILE A 60 5.30 -17.72 14.00
CA ILE A 60 4.97 -17.95 15.39
C ILE A 60 5.62 -19.25 15.89
N GLU A 61 5.59 -20.32 15.10
CA GLU A 61 6.23 -21.58 15.39
C GLU A 61 7.76 -21.41 15.51
N ALA A 62 8.39 -20.74 14.55
CA ALA A 62 9.83 -20.49 14.55
C ALA A 62 10.28 -19.58 15.71
N LEU A 63 9.43 -18.68 16.21
CA LEU A 63 9.69 -17.87 17.39
C LEU A 63 9.56 -18.65 18.70
N GLY A 64 9.03 -19.90 18.67
CA GLY A 64 8.89 -20.75 19.83
C GLY A 64 7.84 -20.29 20.84
N PHE A 65 6.75 -19.68 20.36
CA PHE A 65 5.63 -19.31 21.23
C PHE A 65 4.84 -20.49 21.81
N PHE A 66 5.08 -21.70 21.31
CA PHE A 66 4.34 -22.90 21.69
C PHE A 66 4.99 -23.67 22.86
N ASP A 67 4.86 -23.15 24.07
CA ASP A 67 4.98 -23.99 25.29
C ASP A 67 3.62 -24.42 25.86
N ARG A 68 2.53 -24.14 25.16
CA ARG A 68 1.16 -24.58 25.55
C ARG A 68 0.38 -25.06 24.34
N LYS A 69 0.24 -26.39 24.24
CA LYS A 69 -0.62 -27.04 23.23
C LYS A 69 -2.12 -26.81 23.43
N ASP A 70 -2.55 -26.16 24.50
CA ASP A 70 -3.96 -26.24 24.96
C ASP A 70 -4.77 -24.94 24.85
N ASP A 71 -4.17 -23.77 24.50
CA ASP A 71 -4.92 -22.49 24.47
C ASP A 71 -4.72 -21.64 23.20
N TYR A 72 -4.07 -22.14 22.16
CA TYR A 72 -4.04 -21.47 20.90
C TYR A 72 -5.24 -21.87 20.04
N THR A 73 -6.36 -21.24 20.27
CA THR A 73 -7.29 -20.96 19.16
C THR A 73 -6.61 -19.91 18.27
N PRO A 74 -6.27 -20.24 17.02
CA PRO A 74 -5.92 -19.21 16.07
C PRO A 74 -7.09 -18.23 16.08
N ILE A 75 -6.88 -17.05 16.66
CA ILE A 75 -7.75 -15.95 16.32
C ILE A 75 -7.38 -15.66 14.86
N HIS A 76 -7.92 -16.47 13.95
CA HIS A 76 -8.33 -15.95 12.70
C HIS A 76 -9.31 -14.84 13.08
N LYS A 77 -8.77 -13.67 13.45
CA LYS A 77 -9.43 -12.48 12.98
C LYS A 77 -9.42 -12.69 11.46
N SER A 78 -10.42 -13.42 10.99
CA SER A 78 -10.98 -13.09 9.71
C SER A 78 -11.04 -11.57 9.79
N HIS A 79 -10.06 -10.87 9.21
CA HIS A 79 -10.31 -9.50 8.83
C HIS A 79 -11.69 -9.62 8.22
N PRO A 80 -12.71 -8.97 8.76
CA PRO A 80 -14.03 -9.08 8.18
C PRO A 80 -13.75 -8.91 6.70
N VAL A 81 -14.15 -9.89 5.90
CA VAL A 81 -13.95 -9.84 4.45
C VAL A 81 -14.52 -8.48 4.15
N SER A 82 -13.62 -7.50 4.00
CA SER A 82 -14.07 -6.12 3.87
C SER A 82 -14.91 -6.21 2.64
N ASP A 83 -16.20 -5.99 2.83
CA ASP A 83 -17.14 -6.08 1.74
C ASP A 83 -16.55 -5.22 0.62
N THR A 84 -16.06 -5.86 -0.43
CA THR A 84 -15.37 -5.18 -1.53
C THR A 84 -16.25 -4.06 -2.05
N SER A 85 -17.57 -4.23 -1.96
CA SER A 85 -18.57 -3.22 -2.32
C SER A 85 -18.51 -1.98 -1.42
N VAL A 86 -18.29 -2.15 -0.12
CA VAL A 86 -18.15 -1.01 0.82
C VAL A 86 -16.85 -0.25 0.55
N THR A 87 -15.75 -0.95 0.25
CA THR A 87 -14.47 -0.31 -0.05
C THR A 87 -14.53 0.44 -1.38
N GLU A 88 -15.14 -0.14 -2.40
CA GLU A 88 -15.37 0.52 -3.69
C GLU A 88 -16.28 1.74 -3.55
N ALA A 89 -17.34 1.65 -2.75
CA ALA A 89 -18.23 2.78 -2.47
C ALA A 89 -17.48 3.92 -1.77
N LYS A 90 -16.66 3.63 -0.76
CA LYS A 90 -15.82 4.63 -0.07
C LYS A 90 -14.80 5.26 -1.02
N ALA A 91 -14.17 4.48 -1.89
CA ALA A 91 -13.22 4.98 -2.88
C ALA A 91 -13.91 5.89 -3.91
N LYS A 92 -15.10 5.53 -4.37
CA LYS A 92 -15.92 6.38 -5.24
C LYS A 92 -16.27 7.70 -4.56
N LEU A 93 -16.73 7.66 -3.30
CA LEU A 93 -17.02 8.86 -2.51
C LEU A 93 -15.79 9.75 -2.36
N ALA A 94 -14.64 9.20 -1.94
CA ALA A 94 -13.40 9.96 -1.83
C ALA A 94 -13.03 10.66 -3.15
N THR A 95 -13.18 9.96 -4.29
CA THR A 95 -12.92 10.53 -5.62
C THR A 95 -13.94 11.63 -5.99
N GLN A 96 -15.20 11.48 -5.59
CA GLN A 96 -16.25 12.47 -5.86
C GLN A 96 -16.12 13.74 -5.00
N PHE A 97 -15.68 13.60 -3.75
CA PHE A 97 -15.46 14.75 -2.85
C PHE A 97 -14.13 15.46 -3.12
N ALA A 98 -13.21 14.85 -3.85
CA ALA A 98 -11.95 15.46 -4.18
C ALA A 98 -12.13 16.57 -5.23
N THR A 99 -11.54 17.74 -4.96
CA THR A 99 -11.40 18.82 -5.94
C THR A 99 -10.11 18.62 -6.76
N PRO A 100 -9.94 19.27 -7.93
CA PRO A 100 -8.69 19.18 -8.68
C PRO A 100 -7.49 19.57 -7.82
N ALA A 101 -6.45 18.74 -7.82
CA ALA A 101 -5.26 19.02 -7.03
C ALA A 101 -4.49 20.22 -7.58
N PRO A 102 -4.13 21.20 -6.73
CA PRO A 102 -3.35 22.36 -7.17
C PRO A 102 -1.90 22.00 -7.40
N ASN A 103 -1.24 22.67 -8.35
CA ASN A 103 0.21 22.51 -8.60
C ASN A 103 1.06 22.88 -7.36
N SER A 104 0.52 23.71 -6.47
CA SER A 104 1.18 24.16 -5.24
C SER A 104 1.15 23.15 -4.09
N HIS A 105 0.52 21.98 -4.26
CA HIS A 105 0.49 20.96 -3.21
C HIS A 105 1.92 20.55 -2.82
N PRO A 106 2.29 20.55 -1.52
CA PRO A 106 3.68 20.38 -1.06
C PRO A 106 4.36 19.13 -1.60
N TYR A 107 3.64 18.01 -1.66
CA TYR A 107 4.17 16.78 -2.25
C TYR A 107 4.52 16.93 -3.73
N LEU A 108 3.65 17.57 -4.54
CA LEU A 108 3.88 17.77 -5.98
C LEU A 108 5.06 18.70 -6.22
N VAL A 109 5.16 19.79 -5.46
CA VAL A 109 6.28 20.73 -5.52
C VAL A 109 7.59 20.02 -5.16
N LYS A 110 7.63 19.27 -4.06
CA LYS A 110 8.81 18.49 -3.64
C LYS A 110 9.25 17.48 -4.68
N LYS A 111 8.29 16.85 -5.39
CA LYS A 111 8.57 15.86 -6.44
C LYS A 111 8.78 16.47 -7.83
N LYS A 112 8.57 17.80 -7.98
CA LYS A 112 8.67 18.55 -9.24
C LYS A 112 7.75 17.98 -10.33
N VAL A 113 6.53 17.55 -9.93
CA VAL A 113 5.55 16.98 -10.86
C VAL A 113 4.22 17.72 -10.81
N LYS A 114 3.49 17.65 -11.92
CA LYS A 114 2.12 18.17 -12.03
C LYS A 114 1.09 17.16 -11.53
N PRO A 115 -0.13 17.57 -11.19
CA PRO A 115 -1.17 16.67 -10.67
C PRO A 115 -1.75 15.69 -11.70
N HIS A 116 -1.67 15.98 -13.00
CA HIS A 116 -2.17 15.10 -14.07
C HIS A 116 -3.56 14.50 -13.81
N GLY A 117 -4.50 15.32 -13.32
CA GLY A 117 -5.89 14.92 -13.11
C GLY A 117 -6.22 14.21 -11.80
N ILE A 118 -5.27 14.08 -10.87
CA ILE A 118 -5.60 13.62 -9.52
C ILE A 118 -6.33 14.69 -8.72
N GLY A 119 -7.03 14.25 -7.67
CA GLY A 119 -7.76 15.15 -6.78
C GLY A 119 -7.02 15.44 -5.48
N VAL A 120 -7.59 16.38 -4.72
CA VAL A 120 -7.19 16.69 -3.34
C VAL A 120 -8.41 16.73 -2.43
N LEU A 121 -8.28 16.14 -1.25
CA LEU A 121 -9.25 16.23 -0.15
C LEU A 121 -8.73 17.21 0.89
N GLY A 122 -9.60 18.14 1.31
CA GLY A 122 -9.30 19.04 2.42
C GLY A 122 -9.47 18.34 3.78
N GLU A 123 -9.10 19.06 4.84
CA GLU A 123 -9.11 18.58 6.24
C GLU A 123 -10.49 18.14 6.75
N LEU A 124 -11.56 18.58 6.12
CA LEU A 124 -12.94 18.21 6.51
C LEU A 124 -13.31 16.78 6.13
N TYR A 125 -12.57 16.12 5.24
CA TYR A 125 -12.83 14.73 4.89
C TYR A 125 -12.26 13.80 5.96
N LYS A 126 -13.14 13.17 6.74
CA LYS A 126 -12.76 12.42 7.95
C LYS A 126 -12.49 10.93 7.73
N ASP A 127 -12.93 10.36 6.61
CA ASP A 127 -12.76 8.92 6.30
C ASP A 127 -11.37 8.58 5.72
N LEU A 128 -10.36 9.35 6.10
CA LEU A 128 -8.98 9.09 5.72
C LEU A 128 -8.33 8.01 6.61
N PRO A 129 -7.48 7.16 6.02
CA PRO A 129 -6.62 6.27 6.79
C PRO A 129 -5.77 7.05 7.80
N TRP A 130 -5.56 6.47 8.99
CA TRP A 130 -4.87 7.16 10.10
C TRP A 130 -3.45 7.64 9.73
N HIS A 131 -2.75 6.94 8.83
CA HIS A 131 -1.40 7.29 8.37
C HIS A 131 -1.30 8.66 7.67
N VAL A 132 -2.41 9.12 7.07
CA VAL A 132 -2.46 10.38 6.32
C VAL A 132 -3.43 11.39 6.95
N ARG A 133 -4.24 10.95 7.91
CA ARG A 133 -5.16 11.83 8.64
C ARG A 133 -4.38 12.89 9.43
N ASN A 134 -4.86 14.12 9.43
CA ASN A 134 -4.25 15.26 10.12
C ASN A 134 -2.84 15.65 9.61
N LYS A 135 -2.53 15.34 8.36
CA LYS A 135 -1.26 15.69 7.72
C LYS A 135 -1.45 16.67 6.55
N GLY A 136 -2.31 17.66 6.75
CA GLY A 136 -2.67 18.66 5.74
C GLY A 136 -3.63 18.14 4.68
N ASN A 137 -3.62 18.78 3.53
CA ASN A 137 -4.42 18.36 2.40
C ASN A 137 -3.89 17.04 1.82
N VAL A 138 -4.79 16.14 1.42
CA VAL A 138 -4.41 14.80 0.99
C VAL A 138 -4.76 14.59 -0.47
N LEU A 139 -3.76 14.27 -1.29
CA LEU A 139 -3.98 13.89 -2.68
C LEU A 139 -4.71 12.55 -2.76
N VAL A 140 -5.61 12.43 -3.72
CA VAL A 140 -6.35 11.22 -4.03
C VAL A 140 -5.99 10.76 -5.43
N VAL A 141 -5.35 9.61 -5.52
CA VAL A 141 -5.03 8.94 -6.78
C VAL A 141 -5.98 7.75 -6.92
N PRO A 142 -7.02 7.86 -7.77
CA PRO A 142 -7.99 6.78 -7.92
C PRO A 142 -7.37 5.58 -8.63
N MET A 143 -7.59 4.39 -8.09
CA MET A 143 -7.21 3.13 -8.69
C MET A 143 -8.41 2.59 -9.47
N ARG A 144 -8.25 2.41 -10.78
CA ARG A 144 -9.32 1.96 -11.67
C ARG A 144 -8.94 0.66 -12.37
N ASP A 145 -9.94 -0.16 -12.64
CA ASP A 145 -9.76 -1.29 -13.55
C ASP A 145 -9.65 -0.82 -15.01
N VAL A 146 -9.40 -1.76 -15.92
CA VAL A 146 -9.31 -1.49 -17.37
C VAL A 146 -10.61 -0.97 -17.98
N ASN A 147 -11.75 -1.09 -17.29
CA ASN A 147 -13.06 -0.57 -17.72
C ASN A 147 -13.36 0.81 -17.12
N GLY A 148 -12.44 1.35 -16.29
CA GLY A 148 -12.56 2.65 -15.67
C GLY A 148 -13.31 2.65 -14.34
N MET A 149 -13.72 1.49 -13.83
CA MET A 149 -14.40 1.38 -12.53
C MET A 149 -13.40 1.66 -11.39
N VAL A 150 -13.79 2.51 -10.45
CA VAL A 150 -12.99 2.80 -9.27
C VAL A 150 -13.01 1.60 -8.32
N LEU A 151 -11.86 0.97 -8.14
CA LEU A 151 -11.65 -0.14 -7.20
C LEU A 151 -11.23 0.37 -5.83
N SER A 152 -10.40 1.42 -5.80
CA SER A 152 -9.73 1.93 -4.63
C SER A 152 -9.13 3.31 -4.84
N CYS A 153 -8.47 3.85 -3.81
CA CYS A 153 -7.65 5.05 -3.88
C CYS A 153 -6.34 4.89 -3.11
N GLN A 154 -5.27 5.48 -3.63
CA GLN A 154 -4.10 5.83 -2.85
C GLN A 154 -4.23 7.27 -2.37
N PHE A 155 -3.94 7.48 -1.11
CA PHE A 155 -3.89 8.79 -0.46
C PHE A 155 -2.43 9.18 -0.24
N ILE A 156 -2.08 10.44 -0.56
CA ILE A 156 -0.72 10.97 -0.38
C ILE A 156 -0.81 12.29 0.38
N ALA A 157 -0.28 12.32 1.59
CA ALA A 157 -0.25 13.52 2.42
C ALA A 157 0.85 14.51 1.98
N GLU A 158 0.83 15.72 2.51
CA GLU A 158 1.79 16.78 2.19
C GLU A 158 3.24 16.37 2.51
N ASP A 159 3.46 15.61 3.59
CA ASP A 159 4.78 15.09 3.98
C ASP A 159 5.28 13.94 3.07
N GLY A 160 4.44 13.43 2.19
CA GLY A 160 4.69 12.29 1.31
C GLY A 160 4.32 10.93 1.90
N SER A 161 3.73 10.90 3.09
CA SER A 161 3.14 9.69 3.66
C SER A 161 2.04 9.17 2.75
N LYS A 162 1.98 7.85 2.57
CA LYS A 162 1.03 7.18 1.69
C LYS A 162 0.19 6.19 2.46
N ALA A 163 -1.06 6.09 2.09
CA ALA A 163 -1.97 5.07 2.60
C ALA A 163 -2.93 4.61 1.50
N TYR A 164 -3.49 3.44 1.69
CA TYR A 164 -4.58 2.92 0.86
C TYR A 164 -5.83 2.78 1.71
N MET A 165 -6.97 2.75 1.05
CA MET A 165 -8.20 2.39 1.74
C MET A 165 -8.12 0.92 2.21
N ALA A 166 -8.51 0.63 3.44
CA ALA A 166 -8.45 -0.73 3.99
C ALA A 166 -9.41 -1.68 3.24
N GLY A 167 -9.03 -2.95 3.13
CA GLY A 167 -9.90 -3.99 2.61
C GLY A 167 -9.93 -4.18 1.09
N GLN A 168 -8.89 -3.83 0.38
CA GLN A 168 -8.89 -3.71 -1.07
C GLN A 168 -8.48 -4.95 -1.85
N LYS A 169 -9.18 -5.18 -2.98
CA LYS A 169 -8.63 -5.89 -4.13
C LYS A 169 -7.90 -4.88 -5.02
N ARG A 170 -6.57 -4.79 -4.91
CA ARG A 170 -5.74 -3.88 -5.74
C ARG A 170 -5.29 -4.51 -7.05
N LYS A 171 -5.45 -5.82 -7.20
CA LYS A 171 -4.91 -6.59 -8.32
C LYS A 171 -5.49 -6.13 -9.66
N GLY A 172 -4.62 -5.64 -10.54
CA GLY A 172 -4.99 -5.16 -11.88
C GLY A 172 -5.54 -3.74 -11.94
N GLY A 173 -5.64 -3.03 -10.80
CA GLY A 173 -6.04 -1.63 -10.78
C GLY A 173 -4.85 -0.70 -11.04
N CYS A 174 -5.07 0.35 -11.83
CA CYS A 174 -4.06 1.37 -12.14
C CYS A 174 -4.64 2.78 -12.17
N TYR A 175 -3.75 3.77 -12.14
CA TYR A 175 -4.04 5.15 -12.54
C TYR A 175 -3.39 5.40 -13.90
N SER A 176 -4.11 6.03 -14.82
CA SER A 176 -3.62 6.32 -16.17
C SER A 176 -3.43 7.82 -16.37
N ILE A 177 -2.23 8.21 -16.77
CA ILE A 177 -1.96 9.54 -17.32
C ILE A 177 -1.93 9.37 -18.85
N LYS A 178 -2.85 10.03 -19.53
CA LYS A 178 -2.96 9.93 -20.99
C LYS A 178 -1.91 10.81 -21.67
N GLY A 179 -1.18 10.24 -22.59
CA GLY A 179 -0.27 10.93 -23.51
C GLY A 179 -0.68 10.72 -24.96
N GLU A 180 0.17 11.17 -25.86
CA GLU A 180 0.02 11.00 -27.30
C GLU A 180 0.76 9.75 -27.78
N GLY A 181 0.29 9.15 -28.87
CA GLY A 181 0.94 7.99 -29.49
C GLY A 181 0.53 6.63 -28.90
N LYS A 182 1.35 5.60 -29.21
CA LYS A 182 1.07 4.20 -28.88
C LYS A 182 1.92 3.67 -27.72
N ARG A 183 2.96 4.42 -27.33
CA ARG A 183 3.85 4.02 -26.24
C ARG A 183 3.18 4.20 -24.89
N VAL A 184 3.32 3.20 -24.02
CA VAL A 184 2.74 3.19 -22.68
C VAL A 184 3.79 2.70 -21.68
N TRP A 185 4.19 3.58 -20.82
CA TRP A 185 5.06 3.25 -19.69
C TRP A 185 4.24 2.63 -18.56
N ILE A 186 4.81 1.61 -17.90
CA ILE A 186 4.20 1.05 -16.69
C ILE A 186 5.18 1.22 -15.54
N CYS A 187 4.73 1.89 -14.49
CA CYS A 187 5.57 2.18 -13.32
C CYS A 187 4.82 1.96 -12.00
N GLU A 188 5.57 1.94 -10.90
CA GLU A 188 5.03 1.67 -9.58
C GLU A 188 4.32 2.88 -8.95
N GLY A 189 4.94 4.06 -8.99
CA GLY A 189 4.52 5.20 -8.18
C GLY A 189 4.05 6.41 -8.97
N PHE A 190 3.09 7.18 -8.39
CA PHE A 190 2.52 8.36 -9.03
C PHE A 190 3.58 9.38 -9.46
N ALA A 191 4.54 9.74 -8.58
CA ALA A 191 5.56 10.74 -8.93
C ALA A 191 6.45 10.26 -10.08
N THR A 192 6.84 8.98 -10.09
CA THR A 192 7.61 8.39 -11.20
C THR A 192 6.83 8.47 -12.51
N GLY A 193 5.54 8.07 -12.48
CA GLY A 193 4.70 8.13 -13.67
C GLY A 193 4.46 9.55 -14.18
N ALA A 194 4.26 10.49 -13.26
CA ALA A 194 4.10 11.89 -13.60
C ALA A 194 5.38 12.49 -14.25
N SER A 195 6.57 12.15 -13.72
CA SER A 195 7.86 12.54 -14.33
C SER A 195 8.03 11.94 -15.71
N LEU A 196 7.82 10.63 -15.88
CA LEU A 196 7.90 9.96 -17.18
C LEU A 196 6.99 10.63 -18.21
N HIS A 197 5.74 10.90 -17.84
CA HIS A 197 4.82 11.60 -18.72
C HIS A 197 5.28 13.01 -19.08
N GLN A 198 5.80 13.78 -18.11
CA GLN A 198 6.29 15.13 -18.35
C GLN A 198 7.50 15.17 -19.29
N ASP A 199 8.39 14.18 -19.19
CA ASP A 199 9.62 14.11 -19.97
C ASP A 199 9.39 13.56 -21.38
N THR A 200 8.44 12.61 -21.54
CA THR A 200 8.24 11.90 -22.81
C THR A 200 7.00 12.31 -23.58
N GLY A 201 5.97 12.82 -22.90
CA GLY A 201 4.63 13.02 -23.46
C GLY A 201 3.84 11.73 -23.67
N ASP A 202 4.43 10.57 -23.41
CA ASP A 202 3.79 9.26 -23.58
C ASP A 202 2.72 8.98 -22.52
N SER A 203 1.87 8.01 -22.78
CA SER A 203 0.92 7.49 -21.77
C SER A 203 1.66 6.73 -20.68
N VAL A 204 1.18 6.84 -19.44
CA VAL A 204 1.75 6.14 -18.29
C VAL A 204 0.65 5.45 -17.48
N LEU A 205 0.90 4.20 -17.10
CA LEU A 205 0.09 3.43 -16.17
C LEU A 205 0.84 3.28 -14.84
N ILE A 206 0.20 3.68 -13.76
CA ILE A 206 0.74 3.59 -12.40
C ILE A 206 0.09 2.42 -11.71
N ALA A 207 0.88 1.40 -11.36
CA ALA A 207 0.41 0.13 -10.80
C ALA A 207 0.39 0.12 -9.27
N PHE A 208 0.84 1.21 -8.62
CA PHE A 208 0.84 1.49 -7.18
C PHE A 208 1.83 0.70 -6.32
N ASP A 209 2.15 -0.52 -6.68
CA ASP A 209 3.19 -1.34 -6.05
C ASP A 209 3.79 -2.35 -7.03
N THR A 210 4.91 -2.96 -6.65
CA THR A 210 5.62 -3.94 -7.49
C THR A 210 4.75 -5.13 -7.86
N GLY A 211 3.89 -5.58 -6.93
CA GLY A 211 2.95 -6.68 -7.16
C GLY A 211 1.84 -6.33 -8.16
N GLY A 212 1.59 -5.05 -8.39
CA GLY A 212 0.61 -4.55 -9.37
C GLY A 212 1.11 -4.51 -10.80
N LEU A 213 2.43 -4.47 -11.04
CA LEU A 213 3.01 -4.29 -12.38
C LEU A 213 2.53 -5.37 -13.37
N LEU A 214 2.75 -6.65 -13.05
CA LEU A 214 2.35 -7.75 -13.91
C LEU A 214 0.82 -7.88 -14.12
N PRO A 215 -0.02 -7.79 -13.07
CA PRO A 215 -1.48 -7.78 -13.24
C PRO A 215 -2.00 -6.64 -14.11
N VAL A 216 -1.45 -5.43 -13.96
CA VAL A 216 -1.83 -4.27 -14.78
C VAL A 216 -1.43 -4.50 -16.24
N THR A 217 -0.18 -4.90 -16.48
CA THR A 217 0.31 -5.22 -17.83
C THR A 217 -0.57 -6.27 -18.49
N SER A 218 -0.85 -7.37 -17.80
CA SER A 218 -1.69 -8.46 -18.34
C SER A 218 -3.10 -7.98 -18.68
N ALA A 219 -3.74 -7.21 -17.79
CA ALA A 219 -5.10 -6.72 -18.01
C ALA A 219 -5.20 -5.75 -19.18
N VAL A 220 -4.21 -4.86 -19.32
CA VAL A 220 -4.17 -3.85 -20.40
C VAL A 220 -3.83 -4.52 -21.73
N THR A 221 -2.88 -5.46 -21.75
CA THR A 221 -2.54 -6.25 -22.94
C THR A 221 -3.74 -7.08 -23.42
N ALA A 222 -4.48 -7.70 -22.51
CA ALA A 222 -5.68 -8.44 -22.85
C ALA A 222 -6.76 -7.55 -23.50
N LYS A 223 -6.88 -6.30 -23.08
CA LYS A 223 -7.89 -5.35 -23.61
C LYS A 223 -7.47 -4.69 -24.92
N TYR A 224 -6.22 -4.29 -25.03
CA TYR A 224 -5.74 -3.43 -26.14
C TYR A 224 -4.85 -4.18 -27.13
N GLY A 225 -4.30 -5.33 -26.75
CA GLY A 225 -3.46 -6.18 -27.61
C GLY A 225 -2.25 -5.46 -28.17
N SER A 226 -1.93 -5.72 -29.44
CA SER A 226 -0.80 -5.11 -30.16
C SER A 226 -1.00 -3.64 -30.57
N LYS A 227 -2.10 -3.01 -30.15
CA LYS A 227 -2.36 -1.59 -30.44
C LYS A 227 -1.46 -0.65 -29.63
N LEU A 228 -0.88 -1.15 -28.53
CA LEU A 228 -0.01 -0.41 -27.63
C LEU A 228 1.36 -1.06 -27.54
N GLU A 229 2.39 -0.24 -27.39
CA GLU A 229 3.77 -0.65 -27.12
C GLU A 229 4.07 -0.38 -25.64
N PHE A 230 4.31 -1.44 -24.87
CA PHE A 230 4.59 -1.35 -23.44
C PHE A 230 6.10 -1.25 -23.19
N ILE A 231 6.48 -0.34 -22.28
CA ILE A 231 7.85 -0.06 -21.85
C ILE A 231 7.94 -0.18 -20.32
#